data_90e698aefd576a331492bbfb7f3bca2a
#
_entry.id   90e698aefd576a331492bbfb7f3bca2a
#
_cell.length_a   1.000
_cell.length_b   1.000
_cell.length_c   1.000
_cell.angle_alpha   90.00
_cell.angle_beta   90.00
_cell.angle_gamma   90.00
#
_symmetry.space_group_name_H-M   'P 1'
#
loop_
_entity.id
_entity.type
_entity.pdbx_description
1 polymer ?
#
loop_
_entity_poly.entity_id
_entity_poly.type
_entity_poly.pdbx_seq_one_letter_code
_entity_poly.pdbx_strand_id
1 'polypeptide(L)'
;MAVSKCKMMRVTPDYITSLRQDEIFVFGSNLQGKHYSGAAKIALERFGAIIGVGLGIQGQSYAIPTMQGGLKSIEAFIQVFILFARNNQTKRFYVTAIGCGIAGYTAEQIAPFFIDATECANIFLPQSFWKVIEKQKRLNKYRDNVPQQTKTLPTNLQPSVIKTSNYPSLSIDVRILEGYIIVTSGFANAHISLCVILKNAHGDIIDKKYINGECQYITLIPSISQEPYTNIDIYFQKEVHSSYYRQLFLPLDYTQNIPTIRSSDFYNHNTSFYNSIPIDSAFLKKQTKLTAVVPGAIIEFRDLANNITKYDNSEYNKLLSVHNWIAKNIFYDYDSLNDGSYKNTPIEKTAITALRSRRCVCQGYTDLSVALLRSIGIPSMGIYCWAVGEGDDEEALKQNHSNHIFTAAFCDGRWVLCDITWDSKNRYENDSYDEDKKLSHTYFDATIQFMSYTHKFVGY
;
A
#
# COMPACT_ATOMS: atom_id res chain seq x y z
N MET A 1 -44.78 -2.09 -20.24
CA MET A 1 -44.66 -0.68 -19.82
C MET A 1 -44.18 -0.69 -18.37
N ALA A 2 -42.90 -0.45 -18.13
CA ALA A 2 -42.36 -0.35 -16.80
C ALA A 2 -42.51 1.12 -16.35
N VAL A 3 -43.39 1.35 -15.37
CA VAL A 3 -43.56 2.64 -14.77
C VAL A 3 -42.28 2.94 -13.94
N SER A 4 -41.47 3.86 -14.45
CA SER A 4 -40.35 4.44 -13.69
C SER A 4 -40.87 5.04 -12.39
N LYS A 5 -40.63 4.37 -11.25
CA LYS A 5 -40.88 4.94 -9.92
C LYS A 5 -39.98 6.17 -9.78
N CYS A 6 -40.55 7.35 -9.93
CA CYS A 6 -39.90 8.60 -9.55
C CYS A 6 -39.49 8.49 -8.06
N LYS A 7 -38.20 8.35 -7.76
CA LYS A 7 -37.69 8.25 -6.40
C LYS A 7 -37.89 9.63 -5.76
N MET A 8 -38.91 9.77 -4.92
CA MET A 8 -39.15 11.04 -4.24
C MET A 8 -37.90 11.47 -3.48
N MET A 9 -37.46 12.72 -3.71
CA MET A 9 -36.32 13.30 -2.98
C MET A 9 -36.70 13.45 -1.51
N ARG A 10 -35.84 12.93 -0.65
CA ARG A 10 -35.99 13.08 0.81
C ARG A 10 -35.30 14.38 1.21
N VAL A 11 -36.10 15.43 1.33
CA VAL A 11 -35.62 16.78 1.62
C VAL A 11 -35.73 17.05 3.11
N THR A 12 -34.64 17.55 3.70
CA THR A 12 -34.62 18.08 5.07
C THR A 12 -35.47 19.37 5.10
N PRO A 13 -36.42 19.53 6.02
CA PRO A 13 -37.13 20.79 6.20
C PRO A 13 -36.18 21.95 6.49
N ASP A 14 -36.48 23.14 5.96
CA ASP A 14 -35.64 24.34 6.17
C ASP A 14 -35.58 24.75 7.65
N TYR A 15 -36.65 24.49 8.37
CA TYR A 15 -36.78 24.78 9.81
C TYR A 15 -37.21 23.52 10.55
N ILE A 16 -36.41 23.06 11.50
CA ILE A 16 -36.72 21.94 12.39
C ILE A 16 -36.85 22.49 13.81
N THR A 17 -38.07 22.53 14.30
CA THR A 17 -38.40 23.04 15.66
C THR A 17 -38.63 21.93 16.67
N SER A 18 -39.01 20.74 16.21
CA SER A 18 -39.25 19.55 17.03
C SER A 18 -38.92 18.29 16.23
N LEU A 19 -38.62 17.21 16.92
CA LEU A 19 -38.31 15.91 16.35
C LEU A 19 -39.16 14.82 17.00
N ARG A 20 -39.52 13.81 16.22
CA ARG A 20 -40.09 12.56 16.75
C ARG A 20 -38.99 11.74 17.41
N GLN A 21 -39.35 10.73 18.17
CA GLN A 21 -38.39 9.90 18.92
C GLN A 21 -37.40 9.18 18.01
N ASP A 22 -37.75 8.88 16.76
CA ASP A 22 -36.91 8.22 15.75
C ASP A 22 -36.14 9.19 14.86
N GLU A 23 -36.30 10.51 15.05
CA GLU A 23 -35.69 11.52 14.19
C GLU A 23 -34.45 12.12 14.83
N ILE A 24 -33.42 12.34 14.02
CA ILE A 24 -32.09 12.83 14.42
C ILE A 24 -31.74 14.07 13.62
N PHE A 25 -31.38 15.14 14.29
CA PHE A 25 -30.88 16.38 13.72
C PHE A 25 -29.39 16.29 13.44
N VAL A 26 -29.00 16.33 12.19
CA VAL A 26 -27.56 16.22 11.77
C VAL A 26 -27.02 17.60 11.48
N PHE A 27 -25.97 18.00 12.19
CA PHE A 27 -25.43 19.35 12.14
C PHE A 27 -23.93 19.41 12.00
N GLY A 28 -23.43 20.52 11.41
CA GLY A 28 -22.01 20.83 11.32
C GLY A 28 -21.44 21.28 12.67
N SER A 29 -20.32 20.68 13.07
CA SER A 29 -19.64 20.96 14.33
C SER A 29 -18.16 21.30 14.11
N ASN A 30 -17.40 21.41 15.18
CA ASN A 30 -15.94 21.34 15.21
C ASN A 30 -15.50 20.20 16.14
N LEU A 31 -14.26 19.74 15.97
CA LEU A 31 -13.74 18.61 16.79
C LEU A 31 -13.77 18.87 18.30
N GLN A 32 -13.77 20.12 18.71
CA GLN A 32 -13.83 20.51 20.13
C GLN A 32 -15.24 20.55 20.71
N GLY A 33 -16.27 20.31 19.88
CA GLY A 33 -17.67 20.33 20.33
C GLY A 33 -18.14 21.69 20.84
N LYS A 34 -17.65 22.81 20.31
CA LYS A 34 -18.11 24.17 20.66
C LYS A 34 -19.37 24.52 19.90
N HIS A 35 -20.52 24.30 20.52
CA HIS A 35 -21.85 24.44 19.87
C HIS A 35 -22.50 25.80 20.15
N TYR A 36 -21.76 26.92 19.91
CA TYR A 36 -22.23 28.26 20.34
C TYR A 36 -23.00 29.02 19.25
N SER A 37 -23.11 28.51 18.02
CA SER A 37 -23.77 29.25 16.94
C SER A 37 -24.36 28.35 15.86
N GLY A 38 -25.26 28.90 15.03
CA GLY A 38 -25.89 28.24 13.90
C GLY A 38 -26.63 26.95 14.27
N ALA A 39 -26.58 25.94 13.39
CA ALA A 39 -27.24 24.65 13.63
C ALA A 39 -26.71 23.92 14.87
N ALA A 40 -25.45 24.11 15.22
CA ALA A 40 -24.84 23.52 16.42
C ALA A 40 -25.47 24.07 17.71
N LYS A 41 -25.80 25.38 17.77
CA LYS A 41 -26.50 25.99 18.89
C LYS A 41 -27.94 25.44 19.02
N ILE A 42 -28.63 25.29 17.90
CA ILE A 42 -29.98 24.68 17.89
C ILE A 42 -29.93 23.24 18.40
N ALA A 43 -28.93 22.45 17.98
CA ALA A 43 -28.74 21.10 18.45
C ALA A 43 -28.50 21.03 19.95
N LEU A 44 -27.69 21.96 20.50
CA LEU A 44 -27.42 22.08 21.94
C LEU A 44 -28.66 22.42 22.74
N GLU A 45 -29.42 23.43 22.29
CA GLU A 45 -30.56 23.97 23.03
C GLU A 45 -31.81 23.06 22.97
N ARG A 46 -31.95 22.27 21.88
CA ARG A 46 -33.23 21.59 21.62
C ARG A 46 -33.12 20.08 21.43
N PHE A 47 -31.95 19.56 20.93
CA PHE A 47 -31.84 18.19 20.46
C PHE A 47 -30.76 17.39 21.19
N GLY A 48 -30.27 17.89 22.33
CA GLY A 48 -29.42 17.14 23.24
C GLY A 48 -27.95 17.00 22.78
N ALA A 49 -27.47 17.92 21.96
CA ALA A 49 -26.02 18.00 21.68
C ALA A 49 -25.28 18.40 22.98
N ILE A 50 -24.05 17.93 23.11
CA ILE A 50 -23.24 18.04 24.32
C ILE A 50 -21.98 18.88 24.02
N ILE A 51 -21.74 19.91 24.84
CA ILE A 51 -20.51 20.70 24.79
C ILE A 51 -19.30 19.77 25.01
N GLY A 52 -18.27 19.92 24.17
CA GLY A 52 -17.07 19.07 24.21
C GLY A 52 -17.15 17.83 23.33
N VAL A 53 -18.31 17.48 22.76
CA VAL A 53 -18.49 16.32 21.88
C VAL A 53 -18.73 16.78 20.43
N GLY A 54 -17.68 16.78 19.62
CA GLY A 54 -17.71 17.33 18.26
C GLY A 54 -18.10 16.35 17.16
N LEU A 55 -18.20 15.05 17.44
CA LEU A 55 -18.51 14.00 16.46
C LEU A 55 -19.47 12.97 17.03
N GLY A 56 -20.42 12.51 16.21
CA GLY A 56 -21.28 11.37 16.50
C GLY A 56 -22.62 11.74 17.13
N ILE A 57 -23.34 10.68 17.59
CA ILE A 57 -24.72 10.77 18.13
C ILE A 57 -24.70 11.35 19.53
N GLN A 58 -25.63 12.27 19.80
CA GLN A 58 -25.79 12.98 21.08
C GLN A 58 -27.27 13.31 21.26
N GLY A 59 -27.98 12.64 22.18
CA GLY A 59 -29.43 12.78 22.31
C GLY A 59 -30.14 12.52 20.97
N GLN A 60 -30.92 13.48 20.51
CA GLN A 60 -31.58 13.48 19.20
C GLN A 60 -30.79 14.28 18.15
N SER A 61 -29.47 14.38 18.29
CA SER A 61 -28.63 15.05 17.33
C SER A 61 -27.39 14.24 16.97
N TYR A 62 -26.81 14.52 15.80
CA TYR A 62 -25.56 13.91 15.31
C TYR A 62 -24.62 15.01 14.80
N ALA A 63 -23.44 15.11 15.38
CA ALA A 63 -22.44 16.11 15.04
C ALA A 63 -21.50 15.61 13.96
N ILE A 64 -21.21 16.44 12.94
CA ILE A 64 -20.21 16.19 11.90
C ILE A 64 -19.20 17.34 11.90
N PRO A 65 -17.90 17.10 12.21
CA PRO A 65 -16.90 18.17 12.19
C PRO A 65 -16.69 18.74 10.78
N THR A 66 -16.79 20.07 10.65
CA THR A 66 -16.64 20.78 9.36
C THR A 66 -15.65 21.95 9.43
N MET A 67 -15.02 22.19 10.58
CA MET A 67 -14.19 23.37 10.83
C MET A 67 -12.68 23.10 10.79
N GLN A 68 -12.23 21.85 10.84
CA GLN A 68 -10.82 21.47 10.89
C GLN A 68 -10.48 20.45 9.80
N GLY A 69 -9.28 20.57 9.22
CA GLY A 69 -8.70 19.57 8.31
C GLY A 69 -9.11 19.67 6.84
N GLY A 70 -9.88 20.70 6.44
CA GLY A 70 -10.29 20.92 5.05
C GLY A 70 -11.29 19.89 4.50
N LEU A 71 -11.59 19.97 3.20
CA LEU A 71 -12.62 19.16 2.53
C LEU A 71 -12.43 17.66 2.67
N LYS A 72 -11.18 17.15 2.62
CA LYS A 72 -10.89 15.72 2.77
C LYS A 72 -11.28 15.17 4.15
N SER A 73 -11.06 15.94 5.21
CA SER A 73 -11.47 15.54 6.56
C SER A 73 -12.98 15.56 6.70
N ILE A 74 -13.65 16.57 6.13
CA ILE A 74 -15.11 16.65 6.12
C ILE A 74 -15.73 15.47 5.39
N GLU A 75 -15.20 15.11 4.22
CA GLU A 75 -15.58 13.92 3.47
C GLU A 75 -15.53 12.67 4.35
N ALA A 76 -14.39 12.43 5.02
CA ALA A 76 -14.22 11.28 5.89
C ALA A 76 -15.28 11.23 7.01
N PHE A 77 -15.58 12.36 7.67
CA PHE A 77 -16.61 12.42 8.71
C PHE A 77 -18.02 12.20 8.16
N ILE A 78 -18.30 12.67 6.94
CA ILE A 78 -19.57 12.42 6.26
C ILE A 78 -19.72 10.92 5.93
N GLN A 79 -18.66 10.24 5.47
CA GLN A 79 -18.72 8.81 5.21
C GLN A 79 -18.96 7.99 6.50
N VAL A 80 -18.33 8.37 7.62
CA VAL A 80 -18.61 7.78 8.95
C VAL A 80 -20.07 7.96 9.33
N PHE A 81 -20.65 9.14 9.10
CA PHE A 81 -22.06 9.40 9.34
C PHE A 81 -22.97 8.53 8.45
N ILE A 82 -22.68 8.43 7.15
CA ILE A 82 -23.48 7.61 6.22
C ILE A 82 -23.48 6.13 6.66
N LEU A 83 -22.33 5.62 7.07
CA LEU A 83 -22.20 4.26 7.57
C LEU A 83 -23.02 4.08 8.87
N PHE A 84 -22.93 5.05 9.79
CA PHE A 84 -23.74 5.04 11.01
C PHE A 84 -25.24 5.01 10.69
N ALA A 85 -25.71 5.85 9.76
CA ALA A 85 -27.10 5.90 9.35
C ALA A 85 -27.58 4.59 8.69
N ARG A 86 -26.74 3.95 7.87
CA ARG A 86 -27.01 2.62 7.28
C ARG A 86 -27.24 1.55 8.33
N ASN A 87 -26.49 1.60 9.43
CA ASN A 87 -26.61 0.64 10.53
C ASN A 87 -27.76 0.96 11.51
N ASN A 88 -28.41 2.13 11.37
CA ASN A 88 -29.49 2.59 12.23
C ASN A 88 -30.77 2.91 11.41
N GLN A 89 -31.27 1.95 10.65
CA GLN A 89 -32.37 2.13 9.70
C GLN A 89 -33.73 2.47 10.34
N THR A 90 -33.87 2.24 11.62
CA THR A 90 -35.07 2.64 12.39
C THR A 90 -35.10 4.13 12.72
N LYS A 91 -33.99 4.87 12.51
CA LYS A 91 -33.88 6.30 12.74
C LYS A 91 -33.88 7.06 11.42
N ARG A 92 -34.37 8.29 11.42
CA ARG A 92 -34.41 9.23 10.30
C ARG A 92 -33.44 10.37 10.57
N PHE A 93 -32.54 10.62 9.63
CA PHE A 93 -31.48 11.61 9.79
C PHE A 93 -31.74 12.83 8.91
N TYR A 94 -32.03 13.97 9.52
CA TYR A 94 -32.25 15.24 8.85
C TYR A 94 -30.96 16.05 8.82
N VAL A 95 -30.26 15.98 7.69
CA VAL A 95 -28.96 16.66 7.49
C VAL A 95 -29.25 18.15 7.21
N THR A 96 -28.66 19.05 7.98
CA THR A 96 -28.64 20.48 7.69
C THR A 96 -27.60 20.80 6.59
N ALA A 97 -27.54 22.04 6.10
CA ALA A 97 -26.52 22.48 5.15
C ALA A 97 -25.15 22.59 5.85
N ILE A 98 -24.62 21.45 6.32
CA ILE A 98 -23.37 21.38 7.06
C ILE A 98 -22.21 21.94 6.25
N GLY A 99 -21.28 22.62 6.91
CA GLY A 99 -20.12 23.25 6.26
C GLY A 99 -20.44 24.52 5.49
N CYS A 100 -21.72 24.79 5.15
CA CYS A 100 -22.10 25.94 4.30
C CYS A 100 -22.41 27.23 5.07
N GLY A 101 -22.15 27.25 6.37
CA GLY A 101 -22.28 28.46 7.20
C GLY A 101 -20.90 28.98 7.60
N ILE A 102 -20.62 29.02 8.91
CA ILE A 102 -19.38 29.58 9.50
C ILE A 102 -18.11 28.89 8.95
N ALA A 103 -18.20 27.62 8.56
CA ALA A 103 -17.05 26.90 7.97
C ALA A 103 -16.68 27.41 6.55
N GLY A 104 -17.54 28.21 5.89
CA GLY A 104 -17.24 28.94 4.67
C GLY A 104 -17.28 28.12 3.38
N TYR A 105 -17.73 26.85 3.40
CA TYR A 105 -17.85 26.03 2.20
C TYR A 105 -19.16 26.29 1.45
N THR A 106 -19.18 25.95 0.16
CA THR A 106 -20.40 26.01 -0.65
C THR A 106 -21.09 24.66 -0.73
N ALA A 107 -22.37 24.67 -1.15
CA ALA A 107 -23.09 23.42 -1.40
C ALA A 107 -22.39 22.55 -2.49
N GLU A 108 -21.79 23.18 -3.50
CA GLU A 108 -21.05 22.54 -4.58
C GLU A 108 -19.83 21.76 -4.06
N GLN A 109 -19.22 22.24 -2.97
CA GLN A 109 -18.05 21.60 -2.34
C GLN A 109 -18.45 20.45 -1.42
N ILE A 110 -19.56 20.56 -0.70
CA ILE A 110 -19.97 19.59 0.35
C ILE A 110 -20.94 18.52 -0.17
N ALA A 111 -21.92 18.91 -1.00
CA ALA A 111 -22.97 17.99 -1.43
C ALA A 111 -22.46 16.74 -2.18
N PRO A 112 -21.37 16.79 -2.96
CA PRO A 112 -20.78 15.60 -3.60
C PRO A 112 -20.46 14.47 -2.61
N PHE A 113 -20.07 14.78 -1.39
CA PHE A 113 -19.74 13.78 -0.36
C PHE A 113 -20.96 13.01 0.15
N PHE A 114 -22.18 13.51 -0.13
CA PHE A 114 -23.44 12.86 0.21
C PHE A 114 -24.07 12.04 -0.94
N ILE A 115 -23.36 11.81 -2.03
CA ILE A 115 -23.91 11.02 -3.15
C ILE A 115 -24.37 9.64 -2.65
N ASP A 116 -23.58 8.96 -1.83
CA ASP A 116 -23.91 7.64 -1.28
C ASP A 116 -25.08 7.66 -0.31
N ALA A 117 -25.36 8.80 0.31
CA ALA A 117 -26.53 9.00 1.16
C ALA A 117 -27.84 8.95 0.38
N THR A 118 -27.79 9.20 -0.95
CA THR A 118 -29.00 9.13 -1.79
C THR A 118 -29.56 7.70 -1.92
N GLU A 119 -28.76 6.68 -1.62
CA GLU A 119 -29.20 5.30 -1.57
C GLU A 119 -29.74 4.86 -0.20
N CYS A 120 -29.52 5.67 0.84
CA CYS A 120 -29.98 5.39 2.20
C CYS A 120 -31.39 5.93 2.40
N ALA A 121 -32.41 5.07 2.60
CA ALA A 121 -33.81 5.47 2.71
C ALA A 121 -34.11 6.39 3.92
N ASN A 122 -33.24 6.39 4.90
CA ASN A 122 -33.40 7.07 6.18
C ASN A 122 -32.60 8.38 6.29
N ILE A 123 -31.87 8.81 5.25
CA ILE A 123 -31.14 10.08 5.23
C ILE A 123 -31.92 11.10 4.38
N PHE A 124 -32.15 12.27 4.96
CA PHE A 124 -32.77 13.42 4.32
C PHE A 124 -31.70 14.50 4.14
N LEU A 125 -31.62 15.11 2.95
CA LEU A 125 -30.61 16.11 2.63
C LEU A 125 -31.26 17.48 2.36
N PRO A 126 -30.55 18.59 2.59
CA PRO A 126 -31.06 19.91 2.26
C PRO A 126 -31.34 20.05 0.76
N GLN A 127 -32.31 20.88 0.41
CA GLN A 127 -32.67 21.14 -0.99
C GLN A 127 -31.48 21.64 -1.82
N SER A 128 -30.57 22.43 -1.21
CA SER A 128 -29.34 22.90 -1.85
C SER A 128 -28.41 21.74 -2.26
N PHE A 129 -28.29 20.71 -1.41
CA PHE A 129 -27.46 19.54 -1.71
C PHE A 129 -28.09 18.68 -2.80
N TRP A 130 -29.41 18.49 -2.79
CA TRP A 130 -30.12 17.78 -3.83
C TRP A 130 -29.93 18.46 -5.20
N LYS A 131 -30.00 19.80 -5.28
CA LYS A 131 -29.76 20.54 -6.52
C LYS A 131 -28.39 20.23 -7.14
N VAL A 132 -27.34 20.19 -6.31
CA VAL A 132 -25.97 19.88 -6.76
C VAL A 132 -25.86 18.42 -7.18
N ILE A 133 -26.35 17.49 -6.38
CA ILE A 133 -26.29 16.05 -6.65
C ILE A 133 -27.05 15.70 -7.95
N GLU A 134 -28.26 16.26 -8.13
CA GLU A 134 -29.05 16.05 -9.35
C GLU A 134 -28.38 16.66 -10.58
N LYS A 135 -27.75 17.83 -10.47
CA LYS A 135 -26.97 18.43 -11.53
C LYS A 135 -25.80 17.50 -11.93
N GLN A 136 -25.08 16.96 -10.95
CA GLN A 136 -24.01 16.00 -11.20
C GLN A 136 -24.52 14.70 -11.86
N LYS A 137 -25.64 14.14 -11.35
CA LYS A 137 -26.25 12.95 -11.93
C LYS A 137 -26.72 13.19 -13.39
N ARG A 138 -27.25 14.37 -13.70
CA ARG A 138 -27.60 14.75 -15.08
C ARG A 138 -26.37 14.87 -15.96
N LEU A 139 -25.30 15.50 -15.48
CA LEU A 139 -24.04 15.64 -16.23
C LEU A 139 -23.41 14.25 -16.51
N ASN A 140 -23.47 13.35 -15.54
CA ASN A 140 -23.02 11.98 -15.73
C ASN A 140 -23.91 11.23 -16.74
N LYS A 141 -25.23 11.41 -16.68
CA LYS A 141 -26.17 10.81 -17.65
C LYS A 141 -26.00 11.36 -19.08
N TYR A 142 -25.56 12.61 -19.26
CA TYR A 142 -25.17 13.15 -20.56
C TYR A 142 -23.84 12.59 -21.07
N ARG A 143 -22.92 12.22 -20.18
CA ARG A 143 -21.73 11.44 -20.53
C ARG A 143 -22.04 10.00 -20.92
N ASP A 144 -23.04 9.38 -20.30
CA ASP A 144 -23.49 8.01 -20.56
C ASP A 144 -24.30 7.88 -21.87
N ASN A 145 -24.78 9.00 -22.44
CA ASN A 145 -25.53 9.04 -23.70
C ASN A 145 -24.67 9.26 -24.97
N VAL A 146 -23.34 9.26 -24.85
CA VAL A 146 -22.48 8.97 -26.00
C VAL A 146 -22.75 7.50 -26.35
N PRO A 147 -23.06 7.16 -27.63
CA PRO A 147 -23.41 5.78 -28.01
C PRO A 147 -22.31 4.85 -27.53
N GLN A 148 -22.55 4.15 -26.43
CA GLN A 148 -21.70 3.05 -25.99
C GLN A 148 -21.87 2.00 -27.12
N GLN A 149 -20.82 1.86 -27.93
CA GLN A 149 -20.58 0.57 -28.50
C GLN A 149 -20.56 -0.41 -27.34
N THR A 150 -21.60 -1.22 -27.24
CA THR A 150 -21.67 -2.35 -26.33
C THR A 150 -20.50 -3.28 -26.67
N LYS A 151 -19.33 -2.96 -26.16
CA LYS A 151 -18.31 -3.96 -25.96
C LYS A 151 -18.78 -4.75 -24.75
N THR A 152 -19.39 -5.91 -25.05
CA THR A 152 -19.42 -7.02 -24.09
C THR A 152 -18.02 -7.09 -23.47
N LEU A 153 -17.95 -6.80 -22.17
CA LEU A 153 -16.73 -7.04 -21.40
C LEU A 153 -16.28 -8.46 -21.72
N PRO A 154 -15.00 -8.67 -22.07
CA PRO A 154 -14.48 -10.02 -22.20
C PRO A 154 -14.75 -10.73 -20.87
N THR A 155 -15.53 -11.79 -20.92
CA THR A 155 -15.90 -12.64 -19.76
C THR A 155 -14.70 -13.36 -19.14
N ASN A 156 -13.46 -13.01 -19.51
CA ASN A 156 -12.19 -13.61 -19.08
C ASN A 156 -11.24 -12.63 -18.35
N LEU A 157 -11.72 -11.48 -17.88
CA LEU A 157 -10.98 -10.74 -16.88
C LEU A 157 -11.16 -11.46 -15.55
N GLN A 158 -10.36 -12.50 -15.33
CA GLN A 158 -10.06 -13.00 -13.99
C GLN A 158 -9.61 -11.77 -13.19
N PRO A 159 -10.25 -11.46 -12.05
CA PRO A 159 -9.75 -10.42 -11.18
C PRO A 159 -8.30 -10.78 -10.85
N SER A 160 -7.38 -9.85 -11.05
CA SER A 160 -5.98 -10.05 -10.69
C SER A 160 -5.90 -10.14 -9.18
N VAL A 161 -6.19 -11.33 -8.65
CA VAL A 161 -6.05 -11.60 -7.22
C VAL A 161 -4.56 -11.75 -6.95
N ILE A 162 -3.95 -10.66 -6.51
CA ILE A 162 -2.56 -10.69 -6.07
C ILE A 162 -2.59 -11.11 -4.61
N LYS A 163 -2.42 -12.41 -4.39
CA LYS A 163 -2.19 -12.94 -3.04
C LYS A 163 -0.75 -12.62 -2.66
N THR A 164 -0.56 -11.69 -1.76
CA THR A 164 0.72 -11.53 -1.07
C THR A 164 0.78 -12.59 0.03
N SER A 165 1.63 -13.59 -0.12
CA SER A 165 1.82 -14.67 0.86
C SER A 165 2.82 -14.33 1.96
N ASN A 166 3.32 -13.11 2.02
CA ASN A 166 4.40 -12.71 2.92
C ASN A 166 4.01 -12.75 4.40
N TYR A 167 2.73 -12.72 4.67
CA TYR A 167 2.16 -13.00 5.99
C TYR A 167 1.00 -13.99 5.81
N PRO A 168 1.02 -15.16 6.47
CA PRO A 168 -0.07 -16.14 6.39
C PRO A 168 -1.44 -15.56 6.76
N SER A 169 -1.45 -14.48 7.53
CA SER A 169 -2.65 -13.79 8.03
C SER A 169 -3.04 -12.55 7.24
N LEU A 170 -2.32 -12.19 6.18
CA LEU A 170 -2.60 -11.02 5.36
C LEU A 170 -2.86 -11.45 3.91
N SER A 171 -4.03 -11.14 3.39
CA SER A 171 -4.32 -11.19 1.97
C SER A 171 -4.57 -9.77 1.46
N ILE A 172 -3.96 -9.42 0.33
CA ILE A 172 -4.22 -8.17 -0.37
C ILE A 172 -4.76 -8.53 -1.75
N ASP A 173 -5.93 -8.00 -2.05
CA ASP A 173 -6.58 -8.16 -3.36
C ASP A 173 -6.73 -6.76 -3.98
N VAL A 174 -6.20 -6.58 -5.18
CA VAL A 174 -6.33 -5.34 -5.95
C VAL A 174 -7.13 -5.63 -7.19
N ARG A 175 -8.26 -4.95 -7.33
CA ARG A 175 -9.16 -5.07 -8.49
C ARG A 175 -9.32 -3.73 -9.16
N ILE A 176 -9.40 -3.75 -10.47
CA ILE A 176 -9.82 -2.59 -11.26
C ILE A 176 -11.19 -2.89 -11.83
N LEU A 177 -12.17 -2.12 -11.42
CA LEU A 177 -13.56 -2.28 -11.82
C LEU A 177 -14.12 -0.91 -12.25
N GLU A 178 -14.60 -0.82 -13.49
CA GLU A 178 -15.23 0.41 -14.01
C GLU A 178 -14.40 1.70 -13.84
N GLY A 179 -13.07 1.57 -13.90
CA GLY A 179 -12.16 2.70 -13.68
C GLY A 179 -11.82 3.00 -12.22
N TYR A 180 -12.36 2.22 -11.27
CA TYR A 180 -12.01 2.30 -9.86
C TYR A 180 -10.95 1.25 -9.51
N ILE A 181 -9.99 1.65 -8.71
CA ILE A 181 -9.01 0.74 -8.11
C ILE A 181 -9.50 0.39 -6.71
N ILE A 182 -9.83 -0.88 -6.50
CA ILE A 182 -10.33 -1.38 -5.22
C ILE A 182 -9.22 -2.21 -4.59
N VAL A 183 -8.74 -1.79 -3.42
CA VAL A 183 -7.79 -2.55 -2.61
C VAL A 183 -8.55 -3.15 -1.44
N THR A 184 -8.60 -4.47 -1.39
CA THR A 184 -9.21 -5.23 -0.30
C THR A 184 -8.12 -5.92 0.49
N SER A 185 -8.23 -5.93 1.81
CA SER A 185 -7.34 -6.69 2.67
C SER A 185 -8.13 -7.60 3.59
N GLY A 186 -7.65 -8.83 3.77
CA GLY A 186 -8.11 -9.74 4.81
C GLY A 186 -7.07 -9.77 5.92
N PHE A 187 -7.46 -9.39 7.13
CA PHE A 187 -6.60 -9.45 8.32
C PHE A 187 -7.09 -10.54 9.26
N ALA A 188 -6.16 -11.34 9.75
CA ALA A 188 -6.43 -12.23 10.90
C ALA A 188 -6.24 -11.49 12.24
N ASN A 189 -5.78 -10.23 12.24
CA ASN A 189 -5.44 -9.50 13.47
C ASN A 189 -5.71 -8.00 13.34
N ALA A 190 -6.37 -7.40 14.34
CA ALA A 190 -6.85 -6.02 14.36
C ALA A 190 -5.75 -4.94 14.42
N HIS A 191 -4.48 -5.31 14.63
CA HIS A 191 -3.37 -4.36 14.80
C HIS A 191 -2.56 -4.06 13.52
N ILE A 192 -3.01 -4.59 12.39
CA ILE A 192 -2.35 -4.43 11.10
C ILE A 192 -2.93 -3.22 10.38
N SER A 193 -2.08 -2.38 9.83
CA SER A 193 -2.50 -1.31 8.93
C SER A 193 -1.78 -1.38 7.58
N LEU A 194 -2.51 -1.06 6.52
CA LEU A 194 -1.95 -0.85 5.18
C LEU A 194 -1.94 0.62 4.85
N CYS A 195 -0.89 1.05 4.17
CA CYS A 195 -0.80 2.35 3.54
C CYS A 195 -0.73 2.14 2.03
N VAL A 196 -1.74 2.63 1.31
CA VAL A 196 -1.81 2.60 -0.15
C VAL A 196 -1.45 3.97 -0.67
N ILE A 197 -0.43 4.02 -1.53
CA ILE A 197 0.11 5.25 -2.12
C ILE A 197 -0.03 5.16 -3.63
N LEU A 198 -0.63 6.18 -4.23
CA LEU A 198 -0.70 6.36 -5.67
C LEU A 198 0.33 7.40 -6.11
N LYS A 199 1.12 7.06 -7.13
CA LYS A 199 2.16 7.92 -7.67
C LYS A 199 1.96 8.20 -9.15
N ASN A 200 2.42 9.38 -9.62
CA ASN A 200 2.52 9.73 -11.04
C ASN A 200 3.80 9.18 -11.69
N ALA A 201 3.99 9.47 -12.97
CA ALA A 201 5.17 9.07 -13.74
C ALA A 201 6.50 9.64 -13.19
N HIS A 202 6.44 10.75 -12.47
CA HIS A 202 7.61 11.40 -11.83
C HIS A 202 7.90 10.84 -10.43
N GLY A 203 7.08 9.89 -9.93
CA GLY A 203 7.22 9.34 -8.59
C GLY A 203 6.58 10.16 -7.49
N ASP A 204 5.92 11.28 -7.81
CA ASP A 204 5.24 12.12 -6.83
C ASP A 204 4.00 11.42 -6.28
N ILE A 205 3.76 11.60 -4.99
CA ILE A 205 2.59 11.02 -4.32
C ILE A 205 1.36 11.87 -4.67
N ILE A 206 0.44 11.29 -5.45
CA ILE A 206 -0.81 11.92 -5.84
C ILE A 206 -1.90 11.68 -4.79
N ASP A 207 -1.97 10.47 -4.24
CA ASP A 207 -2.92 10.13 -3.18
C ASP A 207 -2.32 9.12 -2.22
N LYS A 208 -2.80 9.15 -0.96
CA LYS A 208 -2.35 8.25 0.10
C LYS A 208 -3.52 7.90 0.99
N LYS A 209 -3.82 6.61 1.13
CA LYS A 209 -4.91 6.10 1.97
C LYS A 209 -4.42 5.02 2.92
N TYR A 210 -5.12 4.89 4.04
CA TYR A 210 -4.84 3.89 5.06
C TYR A 210 -6.02 2.95 5.23
N ILE A 211 -5.75 1.65 5.34
CA ILE A 211 -6.70 0.62 5.76
C ILE A 211 -6.27 0.19 7.16
N ASN A 212 -7.12 0.40 8.16
CA ASN A 212 -6.89 0.00 9.54
C ASN A 212 -7.83 -1.15 9.89
N GLY A 213 -7.34 -2.13 10.60
CA GLY A 213 -7.89 -3.38 11.13
C GLY A 213 -9.35 -3.80 10.91
N GLU A 214 -10.31 -2.90 10.93
CA GLU A 214 -11.73 -3.21 10.71
C GLU A 214 -12.24 -2.83 9.32
N CYS A 215 -11.48 -2.04 8.56
CA CYS A 215 -11.86 -1.62 7.22
C CYS A 215 -11.32 -2.63 6.20
N GLN A 216 -12.21 -3.42 5.62
CA GLN A 216 -11.82 -4.50 4.71
C GLN A 216 -11.49 -4.04 3.28
N TYR A 217 -11.80 -2.79 2.91
CA TYR A 217 -11.49 -2.28 1.57
C TYR A 217 -11.40 -0.75 1.52
N ILE A 218 -10.63 -0.25 0.56
CA ILE A 218 -10.67 1.13 0.10
C ILE A 218 -10.90 1.18 -1.40
N THR A 219 -11.63 2.16 -1.84
CA THR A 219 -11.80 2.47 -3.26
C THR A 219 -10.96 3.69 -3.59
N LEU A 220 -10.09 3.55 -4.59
CA LEU A 220 -9.28 4.61 -5.13
C LEU A 220 -9.94 5.07 -6.43
N ILE A 221 -10.27 6.34 -6.50
CA ILE A 221 -10.83 6.95 -7.70
C ILE A 221 -9.65 7.57 -8.45
N PRO A 222 -9.29 7.09 -9.65
CA PRO A 222 -8.34 7.79 -10.48
C PRO A 222 -8.88 9.18 -10.74
N SER A 223 -8.13 10.20 -10.32
CA SER A 223 -8.51 11.57 -10.62
C SER A 223 -8.40 11.79 -12.13
N ILE A 224 -9.53 11.91 -12.80
CA ILE A 224 -9.61 12.18 -14.24
C ILE A 224 -9.05 13.58 -14.55
N SER A 225 -8.67 14.35 -13.54
CA SER A 225 -8.52 15.78 -13.71
C SER A 225 -7.11 16.30 -14.02
N GLN A 226 -6.01 15.60 -13.76
CA GLN A 226 -4.70 16.26 -14.01
C GLN A 226 -3.52 15.36 -14.42
N GLU A 227 -3.30 14.19 -13.84
CA GLU A 227 -2.24 13.28 -14.26
C GLU A 227 -2.63 11.83 -13.94
N PRO A 228 -2.42 10.87 -14.87
CA PRO A 228 -2.72 9.47 -14.61
C PRO A 228 -1.76 8.92 -13.55
N TYR A 229 -2.28 8.11 -12.62
CA TYR A 229 -1.45 7.34 -11.73
C TYR A 229 -0.68 6.29 -12.52
N THR A 230 0.61 6.20 -12.34
CA THR A 230 1.42 5.18 -13.00
C THR A 230 1.76 4.02 -12.08
N ASN A 231 1.63 4.20 -10.77
CA ASN A 231 1.99 3.17 -9.80
C ASN A 231 1.07 3.17 -8.58
N ILE A 232 0.80 1.96 -8.08
CA ILE A 232 0.21 1.73 -6.76
C ILE A 232 1.26 1.07 -5.88
N ASP A 233 1.63 1.72 -4.79
CA ASP A 233 2.48 1.15 -3.75
C ASP A 233 1.63 0.78 -2.54
N ILE A 234 1.75 -0.45 -2.05
CA ILE A 234 1.08 -0.89 -0.83
C ILE A 234 2.13 -1.22 0.21
N TYR A 235 2.08 -0.52 1.32
CA TYR A 235 2.93 -0.70 2.48
C TYR A 235 2.14 -1.30 3.62
N PHE A 236 2.82 -2.06 4.43
CA PHE A 236 2.29 -2.81 5.55
C PHE A 236 2.97 -2.36 6.85
N GLN A 237 2.19 -2.23 7.91
CA GLN A 237 2.68 -1.99 9.26
C GLN A 237 2.14 -3.06 10.20
N LYS A 238 3.03 -3.84 10.81
CA LYS A 238 2.68 -4.99 11.66
C LYS A 238 2.21 -4.58 13.06
N GLU A 239 2.79 -3.51 13.59
CA GLU A 239 2.52 -3.03 14.95
C GLU A 239 2.38 -1.51 14.93
N VAL A 240 1.53 -0.98 15.81
CA VAL A 240 1.40 0.48 15.99
C VAL A 240 2.77 1.06 16.32
N HIS A 241 3.20 2.07 15.56
CA HIS A 241 4.52 2.72 15.64
C HIS A 241 5.71 1.95 15.04
N SER A 242 5.51 0.79 14.40
CA SER A 242 6.56 0.16 13.58
C SER A 242 6.73 0.86 12.23
N SER A 243 7.84 0.59 11.54
CA SER A 243 8.03 1.07 10.17
C SER A 243 7.06 0.41 9.20
N TYR A 244 6.70 1.12 8.13
CA TYR A 244 5.96 0.55 7.01
C TYR A 244 6.92 -0.14 6.05
N TYR A 245 6.59 -1.38 5.67
CA TYR A 245 7.33 -2.15 4.67
C TYR A 245 6.52 -2.25 3.40
N ARG A 246 7.15 -1.99 2.25
CA ARG A 246 6.49 -2.15 0.95
C ARG A 246 6.19 -3.63 0.73
N GLN A 247 4.93 -3.95 0.46
CA GLN A 247 4.48 -5.31 0.19
C GLN A 247 4.14 -5.53 -1.27
N LEU A 248 3.69 -4.49 -1.94
CA LEU A 248 3.21 -4.60 -3.30
C LEU A 248 3.50 -3.31 -4.05
N PHE A 249 3.98 -3.48 -5.28
CA PHE A 249 4.12 -2.43 -6.27
C PHE A 249 3.38 -2.88 -7.53
N LEU A 250 2.50 -2.05 -8.02
CA LEU A 250 1.71 -2.34 -9.21
C LEU A 250 1.82 -1.16 -10.17
N PRO A 251 2.58 -1.29 -11.26
CA PRO A 251 2.56 -0.32 -12.33
C PRO A 251 1.24 -0.42 -13.09
N LEU A 252 0.75 0.72 -13.53
CA LEU A 252 -0.50 0.86 -14.25
C LEU A 252 -0.25 1.32 -15.68
N ASP A 253 -0.95 0.69 -16.63
CA ASP A 253 -1.14 1.16 -17.98
C ASP A 253 -2.55 1.72 -18.14
N TYR A 254 -2.74 2.58 -19.12
CA TYR A 254 -4.04 3.18 -19.41
C TYR A 254 -4.45 2.89 -20.84
N THR A 255 -5.59 2.22 -21.01
CA THR A 255 -6.23 2.03 -22.31
C THR A 255 -7.51 2.82 -22.33
N GLN A 256 -7.61 3.85 -23.17
CA GLN A 256 -8.76 4.76 -23.24
C GLN A 256 -9.15 5.37 -21.87
N ASN A 257 -8.17 5.82 -21.10
CA ASN A 257 -8.31 6.37 -19.74
C ASN A 257 -8.82 5.36 -18.68
N ILE A 258 -8.82 4.06 -18.99
CA ILE A 258 -9.12 3.01 -18.01
C ILE A 258 -7.79 2.44 -17.52
N PRO A 259 -7.50 2.49 -16.19
CA PRO A 259 -6.31 1.88 -15.64
C PRO A 259 -6.38 0.35 -15.76
N THR A 260 -5.26 -0.25 -16.12
CA THR A 260 -5.04 -1.69 -16.09
C THR A 260 -3.72 -1.97 -15.38
N ILE A 261 -3.63 -3.08 -14.63
CA ILE A 261 -2.35 -3.46 -14.04
C ILE A 261 -1.45 -3.93 -15.16
N ARG A 262 -0.28 -3.30 -15.30
CA ARG A 262 0.72 -3.73 -16.30
C ARG A 262 1.13 -5.16 -16.02
N SER A 263 1.03 -6.03 -17.01
CA SER A 263 1.55 -7.39 -16.92
C SER A 263 3.07 -7.37 -17.04
N SER A 264 3.75 -8.21 -16.27
CA SER A 264 5.17 -8.49 -16.46
C SER A 264 5.34 -9.74 -17.32
N ASP A 265 6.13 -9.68 -18.37
CA ASP A 265 6.44 -10.81 -19.26
C ASP A 265 7.12 -11.97 -18.50
N PHE A 266 7.74 -11.69 -17.36
CA PHE A 266 8.49 -12.67 -16.57
C PHE A 266 7.76 -13.17 -15.33
N TYR A 267 6.55 -12.67 -15.04
CA TYR A 267 5.81 -13.09 -13.84
C TYR A 267 5.56 -14.61 -13.80
N ASN A 268 5.06 -15.17 -14.91
CA ASN A 268 4.80 -16.60 -14.99
C ASN A 268 6.09 -17.43 -14.93
N HIS A 269 7.15 -16.97 -15.61
CA HIS A 269 8.47 -17.59 -15.54
C HIS A 269 9.03 -17.60 -14.13
N ASN A 270 9.08 -16.44 -13.48
CA ASN A 270 9.61 -16.29 -12.12
C ASN A 270 8.76 -17.03 -11.08
N THR A 271 7.45 -17.07 -11.26
CA THR A 271 6.54 -17.86 -10.41
C THR A 271 6.83 -19.35 -10.54
N SER A 272 6.98 -19.85 -11.76
CA SER A 272 7.35 -21.25 -12.01
C SER A 272 8.71 -21.58 -11.41
N PHE A 273 9.70 -20.71 -11.61
CA PHE A 273 11.04 -20.86 -11.02
C PHE A 273 10.97 -20.89 -9.49
N TYR A 274 10.33 -19.93 -8.85
CA TYR A 274 10.20 -19.86 -7.38
C TYR A 274 9.54 -21.11 -6.81
N ASN A 275 8.46 -21.58 -7.43
CA ASN A 275 7.75 -22.78 -7.01
C ASN A 275 8.55 -24.07 -7.24
N SER A 276 9.58 -24.04 -8.10
CA SER A 276 10.47 -25.18 -8.31
C SER A 276 11.61 -25.27 -7.29
N ILE A 277 11.84 -24.22 -6.48
CA ILE A 277 12.89 -24.26 -5.45
C ILE A 277 12.47 -25.28 -4.37
N PRO A 278 13.32 -26.30 -4.11
CA PRO A 278 12.96 -27.33 -3.14
C PRO A 278 12.84 -26.79 -1.72
N ILE A 279 11.91 -27.38 -0.96
CA ILE A 279 11.67 -27.09 0.46
C ILE A 279 11.80 -28.35 1.33
N ASP A 280 12.29 -29.46 0.77
CA ASP A 280 12.53 -30.67 1.53
C ASP A 280 13.71 -30.50 2.50
N SER A 281 13.70 -31.30 3.57
CA SER A 281 14.67 -31.20 4.64
C SER A 281 16.12 -31.47 4.20
N ALA A 282 16.33 -32.28 3.18
CA ALA A 282 17.68 -32.59 2.68
C ALA A 282 18.25 -31.38 1.93
N PHE A 283 17.44 -30.75 1.08
CA PHE A 283 17.83 -29.52 0.38
C PHE A 283 18.09 -28.39 1.37
N LEU A 284 17.15 -28.12 2.28
CA LEU A 284 17.30 -27.07 3.28
C LEU A 284 18.54 -27.26 4.14
N LYS A 285 18.81 -28.49 4.61
CA LYS A 285 20.04 -28.83 5.36
C LYS A 285 21.30 -28.56 4.56
N LYS A 286 21.30 -28.79 3.24
CA LYS A 286 22.41 -28.40 2.37
C LYS A 286 22.62 -26.89 2.35
N GLN A 287 21.52 -26.12 2.35
CA GLN A 287 21.58 -24.65 2.32
C GLN A 287 21.92 -24.01 3.68
N THR A 288 22.09 -24.77 4.75
CA THR A 288 22.66 -24.27 6.03
C THR A 288 24.18 -24.50 6.13
N LYS A 289 24.77 -25.28 5.21
CA LYS A 289 26.21 -25.53 5.26
C LYS A 289 27.00 -24.30 4.87
N LEU A 290 27.83 -23.86 5.78
CA LEU A 290 28.77 -22.78 5.53
C LEU A 290 30.12 -23.37 5.14
N THR A 291 30.56 -23.07 3.93
CA THR A 291 31.90 -23.39 3.45
C THR A 291 32.69 -22.09 3.39
N ALA A 292 33.74 -21.98 4.20
CA ALA A 292 34.65 -20.86 4.15
C ALA A 292 36.06 -21.40 4.01
N VAL A 293 36.78 -20.93 3.01
CA VAL A 293 38.16 -21.33 2.72
C VAL A 293 39.15 -20.60 3.60
N VAL A 294 38.79 -19.41 4.06
CA VAL A 294 39.67 -18.58 4.90
C VAL A 294 39.58 -19.04 6.36
N PRO A 295 40.70 -19.42 6.98
CA PRO A 295 40.71 -19.77 8.41
C PRO A 295 40.12 -18.68 9.27
N GLY A 296 39.27 -19.07 10.24
CA GLY A 296 38.61 -18.15 11.16
C GLY A 296 37.36 -17.45 10.62
N ALA A 297 37.12 -17.39 9.31
CA ALA A 297 35.99 -16.69 8.71
C ALA A 297 34.62 -17.18 9.21
N ILE A 298 34.47 -18.48 9.45
CA ILE A 298 33.22 -19.07 9.99
C ILE A 298 32.92 -18.48 11.37
N ILE A 299 33.95 -18.29 12.20
CA ILE A 299 33.78 -17.72 13.55
C ILE A 299 33.39 -16.24 13.42
N GLU A 300 34.08 -15.47 12.58
CA GLU A 300 33.75 -14.06 12.32
C GLU A 300 32.29 -13.88 11.86
N PHE A 301 31.81 -14.71 10.91
CA PHE A 301 30.43 -14.65 10.45
C PHE A 301 29.44 -14.98 11.59
N ARG A 302 29.72 -16.03 12.36
CA ARG A 302 28.84 -16.46 13.45
C ARG A 302 28.76 -15.42 14.56
N ASP A 303 29.88 -14.87 14.96
CA ASP A 303 29.94 -13.87 16.04
C ASP A 303 29.22 -12.59 15.62
N LEU A 304 29.44 -12.14 14.39
CA LEU A 304 28.75 -10.99 13.83
C LEU A 304 27.22 -11.25 13.72
N ALA A 305 26.82 -12.39 13.13
CA ALA A 305 25.42 -12.72 12.96
C ALA A 305 24.68 -12.85 14.31
N ASN A 306 25.29 -13.51 15.30
CA ASN A 306 24.74 -13.58 16.66
C ASN A 306 24.61 -12.22 17.32
N ASN A 307 25.59 -11.32 17.12
CA ASN A 307 25.51 -9.97 17.65
C ASN A 307 24.40 -9.15 16.99
N ILE A 308 24.27 -9.25 15.66
CA ILE A 308 23.24 -8.54 14.89
C ILE A 308 21.83 -9.02 15.32
N THR A 309 21.66 -10.33 15.51
CA THR A 309 20.35 -10.97 15.68
C THR A 309 20.01 -11.32 17.13
N LYS A 310 20.77 -10.81 18.11
CA LYS A 310 20.68 -11.23 19.52
C LYS A 310 19.31 -11.00 20.20
N TYR A 311 18.49 -10.10 19.66
CA TYR A 311 17.17 -9.78 20.20
C TYR A 311 16.02 -10.29 19.33
N ASP A 312 16.31 -11.00 18.24
CA ASP A 312 15.31 -11.45 17.27
C ASP A 312 14.74 -12.82 17.67
N ASN A 313 13.42 -12.90 17.68
CA ASN A 313 12.68 -14.09 18.13
C ASN A 313 12.17 -15.00 16.98
N SER A 314 12.35 -14.58 15.71
CA SER A 314 11.96 -15.37 14.53
C SER A 314 13.06 -15.36 13.47
N GLU A 315 13.06 -16.36 12.58
CA GLU A 315 14.01 -16.42 11.46
C GLU A 315 13.83 -15.23 10.53
N TYR A 316 12.59 -14.78 10.30
CA TYR A 316 12.28 -13.60 9.50
C TYR A 316 12.90 -12.33 10.08
N ASN A 317 12.78 -12.10 11.40
CA ASN A 317 13.37 -10.93 12.04
C ASN A 317 14.90 -10.98 11.98
N LYS A 318 15.51 -12.17 12.14
CA LYS A 318 16.96 -12.36 11.98
C LYS A 318 17.42 -12.01 10.56
N LEU A 319 16.67 -12.45 9.54
CA LEU A 319 16.92 -12.06 8.15
C LEU A 319 16.84 -10.55 7.97
N LEU A 320 15.81 -9.89 8.52
CA LEU A 320 15.65 -8.44 8.45
C LEU A 320 16.81 -7.70 9.11
N SER A 321 17.27 -8.18 10.28
CA SER A 321 18.40 -7.59 10.98
C SER A 321 19.71 -7.73 10.19
N VAL A 322 19.95 -8.89 9.58
CA VAL A 322 21.11 -9.12 8.69
C VAL A 322 21.05 -8.22 7.46
N HIS A 323 19.87 -8.15 6.79
CA HIS A 323 19.63 -7.25 5.66
C HIS A 323 19.98 -5.80 6.03
N ASN A 324 19.41 -5.30 7.14
CA ASN A 324 19.61 -3.94 7.59
C ASN A 324 21.08 -3.64 7.92
N TRP A 325 21.76 -4.58 8.54
CA TRP A 325 23.17 -4.41 8.87
C TRP A 325 24.02 -4.32 7.58
N ILE A 326 23.82 -5.22 6.62
CA ILE A 326 24.58 -5.22 5.36
C ILE A 326 24.28 -3.95 4.57
N ALA A 327 23.00 -3.58 4.38
CA ALA A 327 22.61 -2.41 3.62
C ALA A 327 23.19 -1.10 4.20
N LYS A 328 23.42 -1.04 5.53
CA LYS A 328 24.02 0.12 6.20
C LYS A 328 25.54 0.11 6.25
N ASN A 329 26.18 -1.04 6.20
CA ASN A 329 27.60 -1.16 6.50
C ASN A 329 28.47 -1.52 5.31
N ILE A 330 27.86 -1.99 4.22
CA ILE A 330 28.56 -2.38 2.99
C ILE A 330 28.28 -1.35 1.90
N PHE A 331 29.28 -1.06 1.09
CA PHE A 331 29.25 -0.04 0.05
C PHE A 331 29.35 -0.71 -1.32
N TYR A 332 28.52 -0.28 -2.28
CA TYR A 332 28.61 -0.80 -3.65
C TYR A 332 29.85 -0.22 -4.34
N ASP A 333 30.73 -1.10 -4.76
CA ASP A 333 32.06 -0.79 -5.31
C ASP A 333 31.99 -0.52 -6.81
N TYR A 334 31.69 0.72 -7.18
CA TYR A 334 31.64 1.15 -8.58
C TYR A 334 33.01 1.15 -9.23
N ASP A 335 34.09 1.42 -8.49
CA ASP A 335 35.44 1.42 -9.03
C ASP A 335 35.81 0.01 -9.51
N SER A 336 35.61 -1.01 -8.67
CA SER A 336 35.90 -2.40 -9.06
C SER A 336 34.94 -2.94 -10.11
N LEU A 337 33.71 -2.43 -10.17
CA LEU A 337 32.76 -2.77 -11.23
C LEU A 337 33.26 -2.24 -12.58
N ASN A 338 33.67 -0.98 -12.64
CA ASN A 338 34.04 -0.26 -13.85
C ASN A 338 35.36 -0.80 -14.45
N ASP A 339 36.34 -1.12 -13.60
CA ASP A 339 37.66 -1.66 -14.06
C ASP A 339 37.68 -3.20 -14.14
N GLY A 340 36.61 -3.87 -13.68
CA GLY A 340 36.48 -5.33 -13.71
C GLY A 340 37.31 -6.06 -12.63
N SER A 341 37.93 -5.33 -11.69
CA SER A 341 38.81 -5.92 -10.67
C SER A 341 38.10 -6.78 -9.65
N TYR A 342 36.77 -6.61 -9.48
CA TYR A 342 35.95 -7.51 -8.64
C TYR A 342 36.09 -8.98 -9.03
N LYS A 343 36.39 -9.29 -10.31
CA LYS A 343 36.59 -10.64 -10.83
C LYS A 343 37.88 -11.31 -10.29
N ASN A 344 38.81 -10.53 -9.73
CA ASN A 344 40.03 -11.02 -9.15
C ASN A 344 39.81 -11.67 -7.76
N THR A 345 38.69 -11.45 -7.14
CA THR A 345 38.35 -12.10 -5.86
C THR A 345 37.78 -13.49 -6.14
N PRO A 346 38.44 -14.58 -5.69
CA PRO A 346 37.88 -15.91 -5.80
C PRO A 346 36.53 -16.03 -5.12
N ILE A 347 35.60 -16.75 -5.74
CA ILE A 347 34.19 -16.82 -5.29
C ILE A 347 34.08 -17.31 -3.83
N GLU A 348 34.92 -18.21 -3.39
CA GLU A 348 34.97 -18.74 -2.03
C GLU A 348 35.45 -17.70 -0.98
N LYS A 349 36.01 -16.58 -1.44
CA LYS A 349 36.51 -15.50 -0.58
C LYS A 349 35.61 -14.23 -0.61
N THR A 350 34.62 -14.17 -1.51
CA THR A 350 33.83 -12.95 -1.72
C THR A 350 33.14 -12.48 -0.42
N ALA A 351 32.51 -13.38 0.34
CA ALA A 351 31.84 -13.05 1.60
C ALA A 351 32.79 -12.40 2.63
N ILE A 352 33.95 -13.01 2.86
CA ILE A 352 34.90 -12.50 3.88
C ILE A 352 35.61 -11.24 3.40
N THR A 353 35.85 -11.14 2.09
CA THR A 353 36.41 -9.92 1.50
C THR A 353 35.43 -8.76 1.65
N ALA A 354 34.14 -8.97 1.31
CA ALA A 354 33.09 -7.97 1.50
C ALA A 354 32.98 -7.50 2.95
N LEU A 355 33.03 -8.44 3.90
CA LEU A 355 32.99 -8.10 5.34
C LEU A 355 34.16 -7.22 5.75
N ARG A 356 35.38 -7.59 5.37
CA ARG A 356 36.61 -6.93 5.82
C ARG A 356 36.89 -5.62 5.09
N SER A 357 36.65 -5.56 3.78
CA SER A 357 36.82 -4.34 2.98
C SER A 357 35.64 -3.36 3.10
N ARG A 358 34.49 -3.85 3.54
CA ARG A 358 33.20 -3.11 3.59
C ARG A 358 32.74 -2.63 2.20
N ARG A 359 33.27 -3.15 1.13
CA ARG A 359 32.87 -2.80 -0.25
C ARG A 359 32.88 -4.03 -1.16
N CYS A 360 31.93 -4.13 -2.05
CA CYS A 360 31.80 -5.20 -3.03
C CYS A 360 30.72 -4.90 -4.07
N VAL A 361 30.65 -5.72 -5.11
CA VAL A 361 29.52 -5.76 -6.06
C VAL A 361 28.41 -6.71 -5.55
N CYS A 362 27.34 -6.89 -6.30
CA CYS A 362 26.17 -7.72 -5.95
C CYS A 362 26.52 -9.12 -5.42
N GLN A 363 27.53 -9.79 -6.02
CA GLN A 363 28.00 -11.10 -5.55
C GLN A 363 28.46 -11.05 -4.09
N GLY A 364 29.21 -10.03 -3.69
CA GLY A 364 29.70 -9.89 -2.31
C GLY A 364 28.58 -9.61 -1.33
N TYR A 365 27.60 -8.79 -1.68
CA TYR A 365 26.39 -8.55 -0.86
C TYR A 365 25.63 -9.86 -0.59
N THR A 366 25.41 -10.64 -1.65
CA THR A 366 24.71 -11.92 -1.57
C THR A 366 25.49 -12.94 -0.77
N ASP A 367 26.78 -13.15 -1.08
CA ASP A 367 27.61 -14.14 -0.40
C ASP A 367 27.80 -13.82 1.09
N LEU A 368 27.93 -12.53 1.45
CA LEU A 368 28.00 -12.13 2.85
C LEU A 368 26.70 -12.39 3.59
N SER A 369 25.56 -12.08 2.98
CA SER A 369 24.25 -12.35 3.60
C SER A 369 24.01 -13.84 3.79
N VAL A 370 24.33 -14.64 2.79
CA VAL A 370 24.25 -16.12 2.84
C VAL A 370 25.18 -16.67 3.92
N ALA A 371 26.41 -16.15 4.02
CA ALA A 371 27.37 -16.60 5.04
C ALA A 371 26.89 -16.28 6.48
N LEU A 372 26.38 -15.07 6.71
CA LEU A 372 25.83 -14.67 7.99
C LEU A 372 24.62 -15.51 8.39
N LEU A 373 23.67 -15.69 7.48
CA LEU A 373 22.42 -16.45 7.73
C LEU A 373 22.73 -17.95 7.99
N ARG A 374 23.57 -18.56 7.17
CA ARG A 374 23.99 -19.97 7.33
C ARG A 374 24.74 -20.19 8.64
N SER A 375 25.53 -19.20 9.10
CA SER A 375 26.29 -19.30 10.33
C SER A 375 25.41 -19.40 11.61
N ILE A 376 24.16 -18.97 11.52
CA ILE A 376 23.13 -19.07 12.56
C ILE A 376 22.01 -20.07 12.21
N GLY A 377 22.24 -20.93 11.22
CA GLY A 377 21.38 -22.06 10.89
C GLY A 377 20.20 -21.74 9.96
N ILE A 378 20.10 -20.55 9.38
CA ILE A 378 19.05 -20.17 8.42
C ILE A 378 19.44 -20.63 7.02
N PRO A 379 18.64 -21.54 6.36
CA PRO A 379 18.90 -21.94 4.99
C PRO A 379 18.84 -20.75 4.05
N SER A 380 19.89 -20.54 3.25
CA SER A 380 19.95 -19.39 2.35
C SER A 380 20.81 -19.68 1.12
N MET A 381 20.54 -18.98 0.02
CA MET A 381 21.25 -19.12 -1.23
C MET A 381 21.19 -17.86 -2.08
N GLY A 382 22.03 -17.75 -3.08
CA GLY A 382 21.93 -16.72 -4.10
C GLY A 382 20.95 -17.14 -5.21
N ILE A 383 20.18 -16.20 -5.72
CA ILE A 383 19.38 -16.35 -6.94
C ILE A 383 20.02 -15.51 -8.02
N TYR A 384 20.50 -16.17 -9.05
CA TYR A 384 21.02 -15.51 -10.24
C TYR A 384 19.87 -14.99 -11.11
N CYS A 385 19.97 -13.77 -11.60
CA CYS A 385 18.98 -13.16 -12.45
C CYS A 385 19.59 -12.24 -13.50
N TRP A 386 18.84 -11.95 -14.54
CA TRP A 386 19.07 -10.78 -15.37
C TRP A 386 18.28 -9.63 -14.76
N ALA A 387 18.95 -8.58 -14.33
CA ALA A 387 18.34 -7.40 -13.75
C ALA A 387 18.57 -6.18 -14.66
N VAL A 388 17.53 -5.32 -14.74
CA VAL A 388 17.55 -4.07 -15.50
C VAL A 388 17.54 -2.92 -14.51
N GLY A 389 18.59 -2.10 -14.55
CA GLY A 389 18.70 -0.89 -13.74
C GLY A 389 17.84 0.26 -14.27
N GLU A 390 17.85 1.38 -13.55
CA GLU A 390 17.17 2.59 -13.98
C GLU A 390 17.80 3.11 -15.29
N GLY A 391 17.00 3.20 -16.36
CA GLY A 391 17.44 3.65 -17.67
C GLY A 391 17.92 2.55 -18.63
N ASP A 392 17.93 1.30 -18.20
CA ASP A 392 18.25 0.17 -19.07
C ASP A 392 17.07 -0.26 -19.95
N ASP A 393 17.37 -0.89 -21.09
CA ASP A 393 16.36 -1.39 -22.02
C ASP A 393 15.65 -2.64 -21.47
N GLU A 394 14.31 -2.62 -21.42
CA GLU A 394 13.51 -3.79 -21.03
C GLU A 394 13.75 -5.00 -21.96
N GLU A 395 14.19 -4.80 -23.20
CA GLU A 395 14.53 -5.86 -24.14
C GLU A 395 15.70 -6.71 -23.62
N ALA A 396 16.59 -6.13 -22.81
CA ALA A 396 17.69 -6.82 -22.16
C ALA A 396 17.22 -7.92 -21.18
N LEU A 397 16.02 -7.79 -20.60
CA LEU A 397 15.41 -8.83 -19.75
C LEU A 397 15.16 -10.16 -20.50
N LYS A 398 15.09 -10.15 -21.82
CA LYS A 398 14.88 -11.36 -22.61
C LYS A 398 16.11 -12.27 -22.69
N GLN A 399 17.26 -11.81 -22.22
CA GLN A 399 18.49 -12.59 -22.23
C GLN A 399 18.44 -13.76 -21.23
N ASN A 400 19.15 -14.84 -21.56
CA ASN A 400 19.17 -16.09 -20.78
C ASN A 400 20.42 -16.24 -19.90
N HIS A 401 21.21 -15.20 -19.72
CA HIS A 401 22.34 -15.18 -18.78
C HIS A 401 22.09 -14.22 -17.63
N SER A 402 22.88 -14.31 -16.58
CA SER A 402 22.76 -13.45 -15.41
C SER A 402 23.76 -12.30 -15.44
N ASN A 403 23.32 -11.12 -15.02
CA ASN A 403 24.19 -9.98 -14.73
C ASN A 403 24.10 -9.57 -13.26
N HIS A 404 23.23 -10.21 -12.48
CA HIS A 404 22.95 -9.86 -11.09
C HIS A 404 22.64 -11.10 -10.26
N ILE A 405 22.79 -10.97 -8.94
CA ILE A 405 22.48 -12.00 -7.96
C ILE A 405 21.93 -11.36 -6.69
N PHE A 406 20.93 -11.99 -6.08
CA PHE A 406 20.33 -11.55 -4.83
C PHE A 406 20.09 -12.73 -3.88
N THR A 407 19.76 -12.45 -2.63
CA THR A 407 19.60 -13.44 -1.57
C THR A 407 18.17 -14.01 -1.52
N ALA A 408 18.06 -15.32 -1.40
CA ALA A 408 16.87 -16.02 -0.91
C ALA A 408 17.18 -16.72 0.41
N ALA A 409 16.33 -16.55 1.42
CA ALA A 409 16.44 -17.20 2.72
C ALA A 409 15.16 -17.95 3.06
N PHE A 410 15.27 -19.16 3.60
CA PHE A 410 14.09 -19.93 4.04
C PHE A 410 13.78 -19.60 5.49
N CYS A 411 12.71 -18.84 5.69
CA CYS A 411 12.29 -18.34 6.99
C CYS A 411 10.82 -18.66 7.23
N ASP A 412 10.51 -19.15 8.40
CA ASP A 412 9.13 -19.43 8.85
C ASP A 412 8.31 -20.22 7.81
N GLY A 413 8.96 -21.22 7.16
CA GLY A 413 8.31 -22.17 6.24
C GLY A 413 8.23 -21.75 4.77
N ARG A 414 8.88 -20.65 4.35
CA ARG A 414 8.91 -20.17 2.94
C ARG A 414 10.23 -19.54 2.56
N TRP A 415 10.48 -19.45 1.25
CA TRP A 415 11.58 -18.64 0.73
C TRP A 415 11.22 -17.16 0.73
N VAL A 416 12.07 -16.34 1.32
CA VAL A 416 11.99 -14.88 1.38
C VAL A 416 13.05 -14.32 0.42
N LEU A 417 12.64 -13.47 -0.53
CA LEU A 417 13.52 -12.86 -1.51
C LEU A 417 13.99 -11.49 -1.02
N CYS A 418 15.31 -11.24 -1.07
CA CYS A 418 15.90 -10.00 -0.59
C CYS A 418 17.02 -9.54 -1.52
N ASP A 419 16.83 -8.41 -2.21
CA ASP A 419 17.93 -7.77 -2.91
C ASP A 419 18.53 -6.64 -2.07
N ILE A 420 19.51 -7.02 -1.26
CA ILE A 420 20.21 -6.09 -0.36
C ILE A 420 21.03 -5.08 -1.14
N THR A 421 21.53 -5.48 -2.31
CA THR A 421 22.31 -4.60 -3.20
C THR A 421 21.48 -3.38 -3.63
N TRP A 422 20.26 -3.63 -4.06
CA TRP A 422 19.35 -2.57 -4.52
C TRP A 422 18.69 -1.79 -3.38
N ASP A 423 18.64 -2.37 -2.19
CA ASP A 423 18.19 -1.66 -0.97
C ASP A 423 19.30 -0.84 -0.32
N SER A 424 20.59 -1.18 -0.53
CA SER A 424 21.72 -0.37 -0.10
C SER A 424 21.82 0.90 -0.94
N LYS A 425 22.04 2.03 -0.28
CA LYS A 425 22.28 3.33 -0.93
C LYS A 425 23.72 3.77 -0.77
N ASN A 426 24.54 2.99 -0.06
CA ASN A 426 25.94 3.28 0.16
C ASN A 426 26.75 3.02 -1.13
N ARG A 427 27.64 3.93 -1.47
CA ARG A 427 28.47 3.88 -2.67
C ARG A 427 29.94 4.01 -2.30
N TYR A 428 30.79 3.30 -3.03
CA TYR A 428 32.23 3.53 -3.09
C TYR A 428 32.60 3.80 -4.54
N GLU A 429 33.05 5.00 -4.78
CA GLU A 429 33.39 5.49 -6.11
C GLU A 429 34.47 6.57 -6.03
N ASN A 430 35.42 6.57 -6.96
CA ASN A 430 36.55 7.50 -7.00
C ASN A 430 37.36 7.49 -5.68
N ASP A 431 37.67 6.29 -5.15
CA ASP A 431 38.35 6.09 -3.87
C ASP A 431 37.65 6.74 -2.67
N SER A 432 36.35 6.97 -2.75
CA SER A 432 35.57 7.63 -1.69
C SER A 432 34.36 6.81 -1.26
N TYR A 433 34.08 6.81 0.06
CA TYR A 433 32.89 6.24 0.64
C TYR A 433 31.80 7.31 0.77
N ASP A 434 30.66 7.09 0.10
CA ASP A 434 29.45 7.90 0.21
C ASP A 434 28.37 7.11 0.97
N GLU A 435 28.04 7.55 2.17
CA GLU A 435 27.08 6.89 3.05
C GLU A 435 25.71 7.56 2.96
N ASP A 436 24.71 6.84 2.40
CA ASP A 436 23.30 7.25 2.55
C ASP A 436 22.70 6.61 3.82
N LYS A 437 22.36 7.45 4.79
CA LYS A 437 21.76 7.01 6.07
C LYS A 437 20.34 6.46 5.93
N LYS A 438 19.73 6.59 4.75
CA LYS A 438 18.37 6.09 4.48
C LYS A 438 18.41 4.60 4.16
N LEU A 439 17.83 3.79 5.04
CA LEU A 439 17.63 2.37 4.81
C LEU A 439 16.40 2.15 3.92
N SER A 440 16.59 1.43 2.82
CA SER A 440 15.49 0.95 1.96
C SER A 440 15.09 -0.48 2.34
N HIS A 441 13.82 -0.79 2.15
CA HIS A 441 13.27 -2.15 2.21
C HIS A 441 12.41 -2.43 0.96
N THR A 442 12.70 -1.74 -0.13
CA THR A 442 11.95 -1.88 -1.38
C THR A 442 12.04 -3.30 -1.92
N TYR A 443 13.21 -3.91 -1.76
CA TYR A 443 13.53 -5.27 -2.24
C TYR A 443 13.67 -6.28 -1.10
N PHE A 444 13.35 -5.91 0.13
CA PHE A 444 13.26 -6.86 1.24
C PHE A 444 11.89 -7.53 1.23
N ASP A 445 11.89 -8.87 1.22
CA ASP A 445 10.68 -9.71 1.09
C ASP A 445 9.81 -9.28 -0.11
N ALA A 446 10.48 -8.97 -1.22
CA ALA A 446 9.83 -8.51 -2.42
C ALA A 446 8.98 -9.63 -3.05
N THR A 447 7.78 -9.30 -3.52
CA THR A 447 6.92 -10.28 -4.20
C THR A 447 7.49 -10.67 -5.55
N ILE A 448 7.18 -11.88 -6.02
CA ILE A 448 7.61 -12.35 -7.35
C ILE A 448 7.12 -11.39 -8.43
N GLN A 449 5.89 -10.88 -8.30
CA GLN A 449 5.36 -9.91 -9.24
C GLN A 449 6.20 -8.64 -9.28
N PHE A 450 6.56 -8.08 -8.13
CA PHE A 450 7.40 -6.89 -8.08
C PHE A 450 8.77 -7.15 -8.69
N MET A 451 9.44 -8.24 -8.29
CA MET A 451 10.74 -8.62 -8.85
C MET A 451 10.67 -8.80 -10.38
N SER A 452 9.55 -9.30 -10.91
CA SER A 452 9.38 -9.60 -12.33
C SER A 452 9.33 -8.37 -13.24
N TYR A 453 9.25 -7.17 -12.72
CA TYR A 453 9.38 -5.95 -13.53
C TYR A 453 10.83 -5.58 -13.84
N THR A 454 11.76 -6.04 -13.02
CA THR A 454 13.18 -5.68 -13.14
C THR A 454 14.11 -6.89 -13.12
N HIS A 455 13.64 -8.06 -12.69
CA HIS A 455 14.46 -9.26 -12.53
C HIS A 455 13.84 -10.45 -13.24
N LYS A 456 14.58 -11.09 -14.14
CA LYS A 456 14.27 -12.39 -14.71
C LYS A 456 15.12 -13.44 -14.00
N PHE A 457 14.51 -14.37 -13.26
CA PHE A 457 15.24 -15.40 -12.53
C PHE A 457 15.85 -16.43 -13.49
N VAL A 458 17.09 -16.83 -13.25
CA VAL A 458 17.86 -17.70 -14.16
C VAL A 458 18.31 -18.98 -13.47
N GLY A 459 18.76 -18.92 -12.20
CA GLY A 459 19.29 -20.07 -11.48
C GLY A 459 19.55 -19.79 -9.99
N TYR A 460 19.95 -20.83 -9.25
CA TYR A 460 20.37 -20.74 -7.85
C TYR A 460 21.53 -21.70 -7.55
#